data_00967c9234772313868be6d6c839a3ce
#
_entry.id   00967c9234772313868be6d6c839a3ce
#
_cell.length_a   1.000
_cell.length_b   1.000
_cell.length_c   1.000
_cell.angle_alpha   90.00
_cell.angle_beta   90.00
_cell.angle_gamma   90.00
#
_symmetry.space_group_name_H-M   'P 1'
#
loop_
_entity.id
_entity.type
_entity.pdbx_description
1 polymer ?
#
loop_
_entity_poly.entity_id
_entity_poly.type
_entity_poly.pdbx_seq_one_letter_code
_entity_poly.pdbx_strand_id
1 'polypeptide(L)'
;MSLKPVRIASSELLTPLGHDLTATWSAIRLGQRVCGAGPIAPASITPYEAILWPMLTESGRQLWRREQLEAVQRYALLVTAAALAKSGWTPEQWQDEATLCVVATSKGSIVSWLNAREGGDVAAMRKNISNPAPATWLCTMGLASTDVMLGQAFGLRGPRKTIVGACASGLMAVHHAVGMLQHGLIRRALVVASDASLHPLFLATYRRMGVLAPPDADGQARCDPFAASGKGFVVSEAAAAVTLEVDSEPQTGIHLLRTGLASDGTHLVATDPSAYAMRRLLPRLHAPGVPLGFVHAHATGTGHDAYELQAIRDTYGADKPVFSHKYYLGHTMGAASLVSLVLSAHCHRMGLLPDGTRCDPAAPSLTLAQGFGGHIAGAVLQSRTAP
;
A
#
# COMPACT_ATOMS: atom_id res chain seq x y z
N MET A 1 -5.31 24.66 18.27
CA MET A 1 -6.49 24.03 17.62
C MET A 1 -6.34 22.53 17.72
N SER A 2 -7.35 21.82 18.22
CA SER A 2 -7.37 20.35 18.20
C SER A 2 -7.47 19.89 16.75
N LEU A 3 -6.58 18.97 16.32
CA LEU A 3 -6.62 18.39 14.99
C LEU A 3 -7.93 17.61 14.80
N LYS A 4 -8.59 17.82 13.67
CA LYS A 4 -9.83 17.12 13.36
C LYS A 4 -9.55 15.63 13.13
N PRO A 5 -10.38 14.71 13.64
CA PRO A 5 -10.24 13.29 13.38
C PRO A 5 -10.46 12.99 11.89
N VAL A 6 -9.67 12.08 11.34
CA VAL A 6 -9.78 11.62 9.96
C VAL A 6 -10.30 10.19 9.95
N ARG A 7 -11.42 9.96 9.27
CA ARG A 7 -12.06 8.66 9.14
C ARG A 7 -11.65 7.96 7.83
N ILE A 8 -11.49 6.66 7.89
CA ILE A 8 -11.42 5.80 6.70
C ILE A 8 -12.86 5.47 6.29
N ALA A 9 -13.37 6.16 5.27
CA ALA A 9 -14.72 5.94 4.77
C ALA A 9 -14.84 4.59 4.05
N SER A 10 -13.84 4.21 3.25
CA SER A 10 -13.73 2.89 2.63
C SER A 10 -12.28 2.42 2.53
N SER A 11 -12.10 1.13 2.35
CA SER A 11 -10.79 0.53 2.11
C SER A 11 -10.95 -0.73 1.26
N GLU A 12 -10.01 -0.96 0.33
CA GLU A 12 -10.05 -2.10 -0.58
C GLU A 12 -8.66 -2.62 -0.91
N LEU A 13 -8.59 -3.92 -1.26
CA LEU A 13 -7.38 -4.62 -1.65
C LEU A 13 -7.60 -5.43 -2.93
N LEU A 14 -6.53 -5.59 -3.70
CA LEU A 14 -6.36 -6.59 -4.74
C LEU A 14 -5.01 -7.26 -4.50
N THR A 15 -4.99 -8.59 -4.30
CA THR A 15 -3.80 -9.35 -3.91
C THR A 15 -3.76 -10.72 -4.62
N PRO A 16 -2.65 -11.45 -4.57
CA PRO A 16 -2.60 -12.81 -5.11
C PRO A 16 -3.56 -13.79 -4.42
N LEU A 17 -3.96 -13.51 -3.19
CA LEU A 17 -4.86 -14.36 -2.41
C LEU A 17 -6.33 -14.00 -2.55
N GLY A 18 -6.66 -12.86 -3.16
CA GLY A 18 -8.06 -12.46 -3.31
C GLY A 18 -8.25 -11.23 -4.18
N HIS A 19 -9.37 -11.21 -4.87
CA HIS A 19 -9.75 -10.08 -5.73
C HIS A 19 -10.24 -8.86 -4.92
N ASP A 20 -10.61 -9.02 -3.66
CA ASP A 20 -11.03 -7.94 -2.77
C ASP A 20 -10.54 -8.17 -1.33
N LEU A 21 -10.82 -7.23 -0.45
CA LEU A 21 -10.46 -7.30 0.97
C LEU A 21 -11.07 -8.53 1.65
N THR A 22 -12.32 -8.86 1.34
CA THR A 22 -13.05 -9.98 1.95
C THR A 22 -12.45 -11.33 1.52
N ALA A 23 -12.21 -11.51 0.24
CA ALA A 23 -11.60 -12.71 -0.30
C ALA A 23 -10.15 -12.88 0.21
N THR A 24 -9.37 -11.80 0.20
CA THR A 24 -8.00 -11.79 0.75
C THR A 24 -8.00 -12.18 2.24
N TRP A 25 -8.88 -11.58 3.04
CA TRP A 25 -9.00 -11.90 4.46
C TRP A 25 -9.40 -13.35 4.70
N SER A 26 -10.38 -13.86 3.95
CA SER A 26 -10.82 -15.26 4.04
C SER A 26 -9.67 -16.23 3.75
N ALA A 27 -8.88 -15.97 2.70
CA ALA A 27 -7.72 -16.77 2.36
C ALA A 27 -6.64 -16.74 3.47
N ILE A 28 -6.37 -15.57 4.02
CA ILE A 28 -5.46 -15.39 5.17
C ILE A 28 -5.96 -16.21 6.37
N ARG A 29 -7.25 -16.14 6.68
CA ARG A 29 -7.86 -16.88 7.81
C ARG A 29 -7.84 -18.40 7.62
N LEU A 30 -7.79 -18.86 6.38
CA LEU A 30 -7.58 -20.28 6.04
C LEU A 30 -6.09 -20.69 6.05
N GLY A 31 -5.20 -19.78 6.42
CA GLY A 31 -3.75 -20.03 6.48
C GLY A 31 -3.07 -20.08 5.10
N GLN A 32 -3.75 -19.61 4.05
CA GLN A 32 -3.14 -19.55 2.71
C GLN A 32 -1.99 -18.55 2.69
N ARG A 33 -0.95 -18.91 1.97
CA ARG A 33 0.28 -18.09 1.84
C ARG A 33 0.74 -18.04 0.40
N VAL A 34 1.31 -16.90 0.00
CA VAL A 34 2.06 -16.80 -1.25
C VAL A 34 3.38 -17.54 -1.08
N CYS A 35 3.66 -18.43 -2.04
CA CYS A 35 4.90 -19.20 -2.12
C CYS A 35 5.61 -18.88 -3.44
N GLY A 36 6.90 -18.62 -3.40
CA GLY A 36 7.64 -18.16 -4.57
C GLY A 36 7.27 -16.72 -4.98
N ALA A 37 6.96 -16.49 -6.26
CA ALA A 37 6.44 -15.21 -6.75
C ALA A 37 4.93 -15.15 -6.53
N GLY A 38 4.42 -13.95 -6.19
CA GLY A 38 2.98 -13.71 -5.96
C GLY A 38 2.33 -12.83 -7.02
N PRO A 39 2.10 -13.32 -8.26
CA PRO A 39 1.34 -12.57 -9.25
C PRO A 39 -0.15 -12.54 -8.92
N ILE A 40 -0.82 -11.47 -9.33
CA ILE A 40 -2.28 -11.41 -9.33
C ILE A 40 -2.81 -12.19 -10.52
N ALA A 41 -3.60 -13.23 -10.27
CA ALA A 41 -4.16 -14.04 -11.33
C ALA A 41 -5.19 -13.24 -12.17
N PRO A 42 -5.24 -13.42 -13.51
CA PRO A 42 -6.24 -12.75 -14.36
C PRO A 42 -7.68 -12.98 -13.90
N ALA A 43 -8.02 -14.16 -13.40
CA ALA A 43 -9.34 -14.46 -12.86
C ALA A 43 -9.73 -13.58 -11.65
N SER A 44 -8.75 -13.07 -10.90
CA SER A 44 -8.99 -12.14 -9.78
C SER A 44 -9.36 -10.73 -10.25
N ILE A 45 -9.19 -10.40 -11.53
CA ILE A 45 -9.45 -9.07 -12.09
C ILE A 45 -10.90 -8.94 -12.57
N THR A 46 -11.46 -10.01 -13.14
CA THR A 46 -12.79 -10.03 -13.79
C THR A 46 -13.93 -9.48 -12.92
N PRO A 47 -14.03 -9.79 -11.61
CA PRO A 47 -15.10 -9.24 -10.78
C PRO A 47 -15.06 -7.70 -10.65
N TYR A 48 -13.88 -7.10 -10.73
CA TYR A 48 -13.72 -5.65 -10.65
C TYR A 48 -14.09 -4.92 -11.92
N GLU A 49 -13.98 -5.55 -13.08
CA GLU A 49 -14.31 -4.91 -14.36
C GLU A 49 -15.77 -4.46 -14.42
N ALA A 50 -16.67 -5.25 -13.82
CA ALA A 50 -18.09 -4.89 -13.73
C ALA A 50 -18.33 -3.65 -12.86
N ILE A 51 -17.53 -3.45 -11.81
CA ILE A 51 -17.60 -2.26 -10.94
C ILE A 51 -16.92 -1.07 -11.63
N LEU A 52 -15.79 -1.29 -12.29
CA LEU A 52 -14.99 -0.26 -12.92
C LEU A 52 -15.72 0.41 -14.07
N TRP A 53 -16.32 -0.39 -14.96
CA TRP A 53 -16.84 0.09 -16.25
C TRP A 53 -17.86 1.24 -16.14
N PRO A 54 -18.89 1.18 -15.28
CA PRO A 54 -19.86 2.26 -15.13
C PRO A 54 -19.27 3.54 -14.52
N MET A 55 -18.16 3.45 -13.81
CA MET A 55 -17.53 4.58 -13.12
C MET A 55 -16.54 5.35 -14.01
N LEU A 56 -16.13 4.75 -15.12
CA LEU A 56 -15.17 5.36 -16.04
C LEU A 56 -15.81 6.48 -16.87
N THR A 57 -15.08 7.58 -17.02
CA THR A 57 -15.34 8.57 -18.07
C THR A 57 -15.17 7.93 -19.44
N GLU A 58 -15.61 8.60 -20.51
CA GLU A 58 -15.37 8.11 -21.88
C GLU A 58 -13.87 7.96 -22.17
N SER A 59 -13.06 8.95 -21.78
CA SER A 59 -11.59 8.84 -21.88
C SER A 59 -11.03 7.68 -21.07
N GLY A 60 -11.61 7.40 -19.90
CA GLY A 60 -11.26 6.27 -19.04
C GLY A 60 -11.56 4.93 -19.71
N ARG A 61 -12.71 4.79 -20.38
CA ARG A 61 -13.07 3.59 -21.14
C ARG A 61 -12.11 3.34 -22.30
N GLN A 62 -11.71 4.40 -23.00
CA GLN A 62 -10.70 4.32 -24.06
C GLN A 62 -9.33 3.90 -23.50
N LEU A 63 -8.94 4.45 -22.34
CA LEU A 63 -7.70 4.04 -21.66
C LEU A 63 -7.73 2.56 -21.27
N TRP A 64 -8.80 2.09 -20.64
CA TRP A 64 -8.94 0.71 -20.19
C TRP A 64 -8.80 -0.32 -21.32
N ARG A 65 -9.30 0.00 -22.50
CA ARG A 65 -9.22 -0.83 -23.69
C ARG A 65 -7.81 -0.91 -24.31
N ARG A 66 -6.87 -0.05 -23.89
CA ARG A 66 -5.51 -0.06 -24.41
C ARG A 66 -4.76 -1.27 -23.89
N GLU A 67 -4.22 -2.08 -24.77
CA GLU A 67 -3.36 -3.22 -24.44
C GLU A 67 -2.07 -2.81 -23.72
N GLN A 68 -1.66 -1.55 -23.84
CA GLN A 68 -0.42 -0.98 -23.30
C GLN A 68 -0.48 -0.63 -21.80
N LEU A 69 -1.62 -0.81 -21.12
CA LEU A 69 -1.69 -0.60 -19.68
C LEU A 69 -0.85 -1.64 -18.94
N GLU A 70 0.13 -1.17 -18.17
CA GLU A 70 0.89 -2.06 -17.29
C GLU A 70 0.04 -2.57 -16.11
N ALA A 71 0.43 -3.71 -15.55
CA ALA A 71 -0.27 -4.32 -14.41
C ALA A 71 -0.46 -3.35 -13.26
N VAL A 72 0.57 -2.55 -12.91
CA VAL A 72 0.50 -1.53 -11.84
C VAL A 72 -0.61 -0.51 -12.07
N GLN A 73 -0.87 -0.15 -13.32
CA GLN A 73 -1.91 0.81 -13.71
C GLN A 73 -3.30 0.17 -13.68
N ARG A 74 -3.42 -1.06 -14.24
CA ARG A 74 -4.67 -1.82 -14.21
C ARG A 74 -5.14 -2.06 -12.79
N TYR A 75 -4.25 -2.52 -11.92
CA TYR A 75 -4.58 -2.78 -10.51
C TYR A 75 -5.01 -1.52 -9.77
N ALA A 76 -4.34 -0.39 -10.02
CA ALA A 76 -4.72 0.89 -9.43
C ALA A 76 -6.13 1.34 -9.86
N LEU A 77 -6.50 1.19 -11.15
CA LEU A 77 -7.85 1.51 -11.64
C LEU A 77 -8.92 0.64 -10.96
N LEU A 78 -8.68 -0.67 -10.87
CA LEU A 78 -9.61 -1.63 -10.30
C LEU A 78 -9.88 -1.34 -8.82
N VAL A 79 -8.82 -1.23 -8.02
CA VAL A 79 -8.96 -1.00 -6.57
C VAL A 79 -9.54 0.38 -6.26
N THR A 80 -9.28 1.37 -7.12
CA THR A 80 -9.88 2.72 -7.01
C THR A 80 -11.37 2.66 -7.21
N ALA A 81 -11.85 2.00 -8.28
CA ALA A 81 -13.28 1.83 -8.54
C ALA A 81 -13.98 1.15 -7.36
N ALA A 82 -13.40 0.05 -6.84
CA ALA A 82 -13.98 -0.67 -5.72
C ALA A 82 -14.01 0.17 -4.43
N ALA A 83 -12.96 0.93 -4.14
CA ALA A 83 -12.93 1.81 -2.98
C ALA A 83 -13.95 2.95 -3.10
N LEU A 84 -14.05 3.60 -4.26
CA LEU A 84 -15.03 4.64 -4.52
C LEU A 84 -16.46 4.11 -4.42
N ALA A 85 -16.75 2.92 -4.98
CA ALA A 85 -18.07 2.30 -4.89
C ALA A 85 -18.52 2.03 -3.45
N LYS A 86 -17.57 1.73 -2.55
CA LYS A 86 -17.82 1.44 -1.13
C LYS A 86 -17.75 2.69 -0.22
N SER A 87 -17.29 3.83 -0.74
CA SER A 87 -17.06 5.05 0.07
C SER A 87 -18.33 5.76 0.47
N GLY A 88 -19.43 5.55 -0.25
CA GLY A 88 -20.65 6.36 -0.17
C GLY A 88 -20.52 7.73 -0.84
N TRP A 89 -19.39 8.04 -1.50
CA TRP A 89 -19.22 9.29 -2.23
C TRP A 89 -19.95 9.25 -3.57
N THR A 90 -20.55 10.39 -3.94
CA THR A 90 -21.13 10.56 -5.29
C THR A 90 -20.04 10.94 -6.30
N PRO A 91 -20.33 10.80 -7.63
CA PRO A 91 -19.41 11.26 -8.67
C PRO A 91 -18.96 12.73 -8.49
N GLU A 92 -19.88 13.61 -8.11
CA GLU A 92 -19.59 15.02 -7.88
C GLU A 92 -18.61 15.20 -6.72
N GLN A 93 -18.65 14.30 -5.72
CA GLN A 93 -17.78 14.37 -4.56
C GLN A 93 -16.36 13.91 -4.84
N TRP A 94 -16.15 12.85 -5.62
CA TRP A 94 -14.77 12.45 -5.95
C TRP A 94 -14.18 13.30 -7.09
N GLN A 95 -15.02 13.95 -7.91
CA GLN A 95 -14.61 14.89 -8.96
C GLN A 95 -14.43 16.32 -8.44
N ASP A 96 -14.76 16.60 -7.19
CA ASP A 96 -14.67 17.92 -6.57
C ASP A 96 -13.19 18.39 -6.49
N GLU A 97 -12.97 19.67 -6.73
CA GLU A 97 -11.64 20.30 -6.64
C GLU A 97 -11.00 20.21 -5.23
N ALA A 98 -11.82 20.01 -4.19
CA ALA A 98 -11.35 19.78 -2.83
C ALA A 98 -11.18 18.27 -2.50
N THR A 99 -11.17 17.40 -3.48
CA THR A 99 -10.85 15.97 -3.33
C THR A 99 -9.46 15.69 -3.88
N LEU A 100 -8.53 15.36 -2.98
CA LEU A 100 -7.15 14.99 -3.30
C LEU A 100 -7.07 13.54 -3.79
N CYS A 101 -6.26 13.27 -4.79
CA CYS A 101 -5.82 11.91 -5.12
C CYS A 101 -4.32 11.78 -4.90
N VAL A 102 -3.90 10.82 -4.08
CA VAL A 102 -2.47 10.50 -3.88
C VAL A 102 -2.20 9.07 -4.33
N VAL A 103 -1.29 8.92 -5.26
CA VAL A 103 -0.80 7.62 -5.72
C VAL A 103 0.54 7.30 -5.07
N ALA A 104 0.66 6.11 -4.51
CA ALA A 104 1.89 5.58 -3.93
C ALA A 104 2.42 4.41 -4.76
N THR A 105 3.71 4.41 -5.04
CA THR A 105 4.38 3.35 -5.79
C THR A 105 5.85 3.30 -5.45
N SER A 106 6.52 2.17 -5.68
CA SER A 106 7.97 2.10 -5.51
C SER A 106 8.75 2.56 -6.73
N LYS A 107 8.20 2.40 -7.92
CA LYS A 107 8.90 2.68 -9.19
C LYS A 107 7.99 3.12 -10.35
N GLY A 108 6.67 3.15 -10.15
CA GLY A 108 5.70 3.51 -11.18
C GLY A 108 5.60 2.50 -12.33
N SER A 109 5.15 2.98 -13.48
CA SER A 109 4.96 2.21 -14.70
C SER A 109 6.21 2.32 -15.58
N ILE A 110 7.11 1.35 -15.49
CA ILE A 110 8.38 1.31 -16.22
C ILE A 110 8.64 -0.02 -16.93
N VAL A 111 7.76 -1.01 -16.79
CA VAL A 111 7.96 -2.36 -17.34
C VAL A 111 7.97 -2.32 -18.87
N SER A 112 7.07 -1.57 -19.48
CA SER A 112 7.03 -1.40 -20.94
C SER A 112 8.34 -0.81 -21.48
N TRP A 113 8.96 0.10 -20.73
CA TRP A 113 10.24 0.69 -21.10
C TRP A 113 11.39 -0.30 -20.95
N LEU A 114 11.38 -1.11 -19.90
CA LEU A 114 12.37 -2.16 -19.68
C LEU A 114 12.30 -3.22 -20.80
N ASN A 115 11.11 -3.70 -21.14
CA ASN A 115 10.89 -4.66 -22.19
C ASN A 115 11.35 -4.14 -23.56
N ALA A 116 11.08 -2.87 -23.88
CA ALA A 116 11.55 -2.25 -25.12
C ALA A 116 13.07 -2.17 -25.19
N ARG A 117 13.76 -1.96 -24.07
CA ARG A 117 15.22 -1.93 -23.99
C ARG A 117 15.84 -3.33 -24.11
N GLU A 118 15.26 -4.34 -23.49
CA GLU A 118 15.76 -5.72 -23.51
C GLU A 118 15.64 -6.35 -24.91
N GLY A 119 14.59 -6.02 -25.66
CA GLY A 119 14.40 -6.47 -27.05
C GLY A 119 15.42 -5.92 -28.04
N GLY A 120 16.27 -4.98 -27.63
CA GLY A 120 17.32 -4.40 -28.51
C GLY A 120 16.76 -3.64 -29.72
N ASP A 121 15.45 -3.54 -29.87
CA ASP A 121 14.79 -3.00 -31.04
C ASP A 121 14.48 -1.50 -30.87
N VAL A 122 15.56 -0.70 -30.99
CA VAL A 122 15.46 0.76 -31.14
C VAL A 122 14.60 1.14 -32.35
N ALA A 123 14.47 0.25 -33.36
CA ALA A 123 13.62 0.47 -34.53
C ALA A 123 12.14 0.28 -34.17
N ALA A 124 11.77 -0.69 -33.34
CA ALA A 124 10.42 -0.81 -32.78
C ALA A 124 10.06 0.38 -31.88
N MET A 125 11.00 0.87 -31.06
CA MET A 125 10.83 2.13 -30.33
C MET A 125 10.60 3.32 -31.27
N ARG A 126 11.40 3.45 -32.33
CA ARG A 126 11.22 4.52 -33.33
C ARG A 126 9.91 4.40 -34.07
N LYS A 127 9.48 3.18 -34.43
CA LYS A 127 8.20 2.94 -35.10
C LYS A 127 7.00 3.28 -34.20
N ASN A 128 7.10 3.02 -32.91
CA ASN A 128 6.11 3.42 -31.92
C ASN A 128 6.14 4.95 -31.64
N ILE A 129 7.28 5.60 -31.75
CA ILE A 129 7.45 7.06 -31.61
C ILE A 129 6.95 7.81 -32.85
N SER A 130 7.00 7.20 -34.03
CA SER A 130 6.50 7.80 -35.29
C SER A 130 4.99 7.68 -35.47
N ASN A 131 4.26 6.96 -34.62
CA ASN A 131 2.83 6.91 -34.57
C ASN A 131 2.28 8.14 -33.78
N PRO A 132 1.17 8.81 -34.15
CA PRO A 132 0.70 10.05 -33.52
C PRO A 132 0.29 9.96 -32.03
N ALA A 133 0.73 8.92 -31.33
CA ALA A 133 0.57 8.73 -29.89
C ALA A 133 1.81 9.04 -29.00
N PRO A 134 2.88 9.76 -29.44
CA PRO A 134 4.08 9.92 -28.60
C PRO A 134 3.80 10.74 -27.32
N ALA A 135 2.94 11.74 -27.40
CA ALA A 135 2.59 12.55 -26.22
C ALA A 135 1.82 11.75 -25.17
N THR A 136 0.90 10.87 -25.58
CA THR A 136 0.19 9.98 -24.65
C THR A 136 1.09 8.94 -24.04
N TRP A 137 2.12 8.47 -24.76
CA TRP A 137 3.07 7.49 -24.25
C TRP A 137 3.91 8.06 -23.10
N LEU A 138 4.44 9.28 -23.22
CA LEU A 138 5.16 9.97 -22.13
C LEU A 138 4.30 10.16 -20.88
N CYS A 139 2.99 10.45 -21.06
CA CYS A 139 2.07 10.63 -19.95
C CYS A 139 1.61 9.30 -19.32
N THR A 140 1.77 8.16 -20.00
CA THR A 140 1.36 6.84 -19.51
C THR A 140 2.50 6.00 -18.96
N MET A 141 3.72 6.53 -18.95
CA MET A 141 4.92 5.87 -18.42
C MET A 141 5.56 6.69 -17.31
N GLY A 142 6.30 6.01 -16.46
CA GLY A 142 7.06 6.63 -15.39
C GLY A 142 6.32 6.76 -14.07
N LEU A 143 6.92 7.50 -13.15
CA LEU A 143 6.48 7.55 -11.75
C LEU A 143 5.07 8.13 -11.58
N ALA A 144 4.74 9.19 -12.30
CA ALA A 144 3.47 9.91 -12.16
C ALA A 144 2.36 9.39 -13.09
N SER A 145 2.63 8.42 -13.95
CA SER A 145 1.68 7.98 -14.98
C SER A 145 0.35 7.47 -14.40
N THR A 146 0.41 6.76 -13.28
CA THR A 146 -0.79 6.20 -12.65
C THR A 146 -1.72 7.28 -12.12
N ASP A 147 -1.21 8.38 -11.56
CA ASP A 147 -2.06 9.47 -11.07
C ASP A 147 -2.76 10.21 -12.23
N VAL A 148 -2.04 10.42 -13.32
CA VAL A 148 -2.61 11.02 -14.56
C VAL A 148 -3.73 10.15 -15.10
N MET A 149 -3.52 8.84 -15.13
CA MET A 149 -4.54 7.89 -15.60
C MET A 149 -5.76 7.82 -14.71
N LEU A 150 -5.59 7.80 -13.39
CA LEU A 150 -6.72 7.87 -12.44
C LEU A 150 -7.50 9.17 -12.62
N GLY A 151 -6.80 10.30 -12.80
CA GLY A 151 -7.41 11.59 -13.08
C GLY A 151 -8.33 11.55 -14.30
N GLN A 152 -7.84 11.00 -15.41
CA GLN A 152 -8.59 10.85 -16.65
C GLN A 152 -9.74 9.82 -16.51
N ALA A 153 -9.45 8.67 -15.89
CA ALA A 153 -10.39 7.57 -15.79
C ALA A 153 -11.63 7.92 -14.98
N PHE A 154 -11.47 8.60 -13.86
CA PHE A 154 -12.56 8.95 -12.93
C PHE A 154 -12.98 10.42 -12.97
N GLY A 155 -12.36 11.23 -13.82
CA GLY A 155 -12.66 12.66 -13.93
C GLY A 155 -12.23 13.47 -12.70
N LEU A 156 -11.12 13.09 -12.05
CA LEU A 156 -10.63 13.76 -10.83
C LEU A 156 -10.14 15.17 -11.17
N ARG A 157 -10.73 16.18 -10.57
CA ARG A 157 -10.40 17.61 -10.82
C ARG A 157 -9.57 18.24 -9.71
N GLY A 158 -9.55 17.63 -8.51
CA GLY A 158 -8.78 18.10 -7.38
C GLY A 158 -7.26 17.87 -7.55
N PRO A 159 -6.46 18.28 -6.56
CA PRO A 159 -5.03 18.06 -6.58
C PRO A 159 -4.68 16.58 -6.72
N ARG A 160 -3.64 16.28 -7.50
CA ARG A 160 -3.10 14.93 -7.63
C ARG A 160 -1.61 14.93 -7.33
N LYS A 161 -1.14 13.84 -6.73
CA LYS A 161 0.26 13.70 -6.35
C LYS A 161 0.69 12.24 -6.37
N THR A 162 1.89 11.98 -6.88
CA THR A 162 2.56 10.69 -6.73
C THR A 162 3.62 10.77 -5.64
N ILE A 163 3.64 9.79 -4.73
CA ILE A 163 4.63 9.66 -3.66
C ILE A 163 5.42 8.37 -3.88
N VAL A 164 6.75 8.53 -3.86
CA VAL A 164 7.71 7.44 -3.98
C VAL A 164 8.60 7.44 -2.74
N GLY A 165 8.52 6.38 -1.96
CA GLY A 165 9.28 6.14 -0.73
C GLY A 165 9.52 4.65 -0.53
N ALA A 166 9.80 3.94 -1.62
CA ALA A 166 9.95 2.49 -1.66
C ALA A 166 8.78 1.78 -0.95
N CYS A 167 9.04 0.89 0.01
CA CYS A 167 7.99 0.13 0.70
C CYS A 167 7.14 0.96 1.68
N ALA A 168 7.59 2.16 2.05
CA ALA A 168 6.86 3.09 2.92
C ALA A 168 5.89 4.03 2.17
N SER A 169 5.90 4.00 0.81
CA SER A 169 5.16 4.94 -0.04
C SER A 169 3.69 5.12 0.36
N GLY A 170 2.98 4.02 0.65
CA GLY A 170 1.56 4.05 1.00
C GLY A 170 1.26 4.83 2.28
N LEU A 171 2.00 4.58 3.38
CA LEU A 171 1.83 5.34 4.64
C LEU A 171 2.33 6.78 4.53
N MET A 172 3.34 7.06 3.69
CA MET A 172 3.75 8.43 3.39
C MET A 172 2.64 9.18 2.65
N ALA A 173 1.93 8.52 1.72
CA ALA A 173 0.78 9.07 1.03
C ALA A 173 -0.39 9.35 1.99
N VAL A 174 -0.67 8.43 2.91
CA VAL A 174 -1.67 8.62 3.98
C VAL A 174 -1.29 9.81 4.86
N HIS A 175 -0.03 9.91 5.29
CA HIS A 175 0.44 11.03 6.11
C HIS A 175 0.23 12.38 5.41
N HIS A 176 0.56 12.46 4.13
CA HIS A 176 0.34 13.67 3.33
C HIS A 176 -1.16 14.02 3.24
N ALA A 177 -2.02 13.04 2.93
CA ALA A 177 -3.46 13.24 2.83
C ALA A 177 -4.08 13.68 4.16
N VAL A 178 -3.71 13.02 5.27
CA VAL A 178 -4.15 13.38 6.63
C VAL A 178 -3.76 14.81 6.99
N GLY A 179 -2.52 15.22 6.68
CA GLY A 179 -2.09 16.60 6.92
C GLY A 179 -2.94 17.62 6.17
N MET A 180 -3.21 17.40 4.88
CA MET A 180 -4.05 18.30 4.08
C MET A 180 -5.50 18.36 4.58
N LEU A 181 -6.08 17.21 4.98
CA LEU A 181 -7.41 17.11 5.57
C LEU A 181 -7.50 17.89 6.90
N GLN A 182 -6.55 17.67 7.79
CA GLN A 182 -6.54 18.29 9.12
C GLN A 182 -6.36 19.81 9.08
N HIS A 183 -5.64 20.32 8.09
CA HIS A 183 -5.49 21.77 7.86
C HIS A 183 -6.64 22.37 7.04
N GLY A 184 -7.62 21.59 6.63
CA GLY A 184 -8.78 22.07 5.88
C GLY A 184 -8.47 22.49 4.44
N LEU A 185 -7.33 22.06 3.88
CA LEU A 185 -6.93 22.36 2.50
C LEU A 185 -7.73 21.54 1.49
N ILE A 186 -8.26 20.40 1.92
CA ILE A 186 -9.11 19.50 1.15
C ILE A 186 -10.23 18.97 2.06
N ARG A 187 -11.30 18.47 1.46
CA ARG A 187 -12.43 17.84 2.17
C ARG A 187 -12.36 16.33 2.19
N ARG A 188 -11.81 15.73 1.14
CA ARG A 188 -11.71 14.28 0.91
C ARG A 188 -10.37 13.92 0.31
N ALA A 189 -9.93 12.71 0.55
CA ALA A 189 -8.72 12.19 -0.08
C ALA A 189 -8.93 10.72 -0.50
N LEU A 190 -8.56 10.43 -1.74
CA LEU A 190 -8.38 9.09 -2.26
C LEU A 190 -6.88 8.78 -2.24
N VAL A 191 -6.47 7.76 -1.48
CA VAL A 191 -5.08 7.29 -1.46
C VAL A 191 -5.04 5.91 -2.09
N VAL A 192 -4.23 5.76 -3.13
CA VAL A 192 -4.09 4.52 -3.90
C VAL A 192 -2.63 4.10 -3.90
N ALA A 193 -2.36 2.85 -3.60
CA ALA A 193 -1.04 2.26 -3.76
C ALA A 193 -1.12 1.05 -4.69
N SER A 194 -0.19 0.96 -5.63
CA SER A 194 -0.10 -0.19 -6.55
C SER A 194 1.34 -0.49 -6.87
N ASP A 195 1.67 -1.78 -6.90
CA ASP A 195 3.00 -2.25 -7.31
C ASP A 195 2.93 -3.63 -7.98
N ALA A 196 3.67 -3.77 -9.08
CA ALA A 196 3.79 -5.00 -9.87
C ALA A 196 5.26 -5.22 -10.21
N SER A 197 6.02 -5.80 -9.26
CA SER A 197 7.48 -5.88 -9.30
C SER A 197 8.01 -7.26 -9.69
N LEU A 198 7.26 -8.05 -10.44
CA LEU A 198 7.65 -9.41 -10.85
C LEU A 198 8.46 -9.46 -12.15
N HIS A 199 8.86 -8.32 -12.69
CA HIS A 199 9.74 -8.27 -13.85
C HIS A 199 11.11 -8.92 -13.56
N PRO A 200 11.69 -9.73 -14.47
CA PRO A 200 12.95 -10.46 -14.24
C PRO A 200 14.10 -9.58 -13.75
N LEU A 201 14.23 -8.35 -14.27
CA LEU A 201 15.28 -7.41 -13.87
C LEU A 201 15.16 -7.03 -12.38
N PHE A 202 13.95 -6.78 -11.88
CA PHE A 202 13.75 -6.49 -10.46
C PHE A 202 14.06 -7.69 -9.59
N LEU A 203 13.59 -8.88 -9.97
CA LEU A 203 13.87 -10.11 -9.24
C LEU A 203 15.38 -10.41 -9.21
N ALA A 204 16.09 -10.21 -10.32
CA ALA A 204 17.54 -10.35 -10.37
C ALA A 204 18.25 -9.36 -9.43
N THR A 205 17.76 -8.11 -9.37
CA THR A 205 18.30 -7.08 -8.47
C THR A 205 18.10 -7.48 -7.02
N TYR A 206 16.88 -7.88 -6.61
CA TYR A 206 16.60 -8.32 -5.24
C TYR A 206 17.38 -9.57 -4.86
N ARG A 207 17.57 -10.51 -5.79
CA ARG A 207 18.44 -11.70 -5.59
C ARG A 207 19.87 -11.28 -5.33
N ARG A 208 20.42 -10.35 -6.12
CA ARG A 208 21.77 -9.81 -5.93
C ARG A 208 21.96 -9.10 -4.60
N MET A 209 20.91 -8.46 -4.08
CA MET A 209 20.90 -7.83 -2.76
C MET A 209 20.81 -8.82 -1.61
N GLY A 210 20.56 -10.11 -1.88
CA GLY A 210 20.43 -11.15 -0.87
C GLY A 210 19.17 -11.03 0.01
N VAL A 211 18.12 -10.35 -0.47
CA VAL A 211 16.89 -10.11 0.30
C VAL A 211 15.75 -11.06 -0.04
N LEU A 212 15.91 -11.92 -1.07
CA LEU A 212 14.91 -12.92 -1.43
C LEU A 212 15.10 -14.20 -0.61
N ALA A 213 13.99 -14.73 -0.09
CA ALA A 213 13.96 -16.00 0.58
C ALA A 213 14.36 -17.14 -0.36
N PRO A 214 15.32 -18.01 0.03
CA PRO A 214 15.59 -19.23 -0.72
C PRO A 214 14.44 -20.22 -0.57
N PRO A 215 14.31 -21.21 -1.47
CA PRO A 215 13.37 -22.31 -1.28
C PRO A 215 13.67 -23.09 0.00
N ASP A 216 12.62 -23.48 0.71
CA ASP A 216 12.69 -24.41 1.84
C ASP A 216 12.86 -25.86 1.35
N ALA A 217 12.82 -26.84 2.28
CA ALA A 217 12.99 -28.26 1.98
C ALA A 217 11.93 -28.82 1.02
N ASP A 218 10.75 -28.19 0.94
CA ASP A 218 9.68 -28.53 0.00
C ASP A 218 9.81 -27.84 -1.36
N GLY A 219 10.90 -27.11 -1.58
CA GLY A 219 11.16 -26.36 -2.83
C GLY A 219 10.42 -25.03 -2.93
N GLN A 220 9.70 -24.59 -1.90
CA GLN A 220 8.94 -23.35 -1.90
C GLN A 220 9.62 -22.25 -1.08
N ALA A 221 9.79 -21.08 -1.67
CA ALA A 221 10.23 -19.89 -0.95
C ALA A 221 9.06 -19.23 -0.22
N ARG A 222 9.26 -18.82 1.04
CA ARG A 222 8.24 -18.17 1.87
C ARG A 222 8.83 -16.99 2.62
N CYS A 223 8.00 -16.00 2.92
CA CYS A 223 8.36 -14.91 3.81
C CYS A 223 7.98 -15.28 5.24
N ASP A 224 8.96 -15.32 6.14
CA ASP A 224 8.74 -15.61 7.57
C ASP A 224 9.23 -14.42 8.42
N PRO A 225 8.37 -13.39 8.60
CA PRO A 225 8.67 -12.25 9.45
C PRO A 225 9.04 -12.68 10.87
N PHE A 226 10.05 -12.02 11.44
CA PHE A 226 10.60 -12.27 12.78
C PHE A 226 11.27 -13.63 12.99
N ALA A 227 11.38 -14.48 11.98
CA ALA A 227 12.12 -15.71 12.10
C ALA A 227 13.61 -15.43 12.36
N ALA A 228 14.21 -16.15 13.31
CA ALA A 228 15.62 -15.98 13.67
C ALA A 228 16.58 -16.24 12.48
N SER A 229 16.13 -17.03 11.50
CA SER A 229 16.89 -17.31 10.29
C SER A 229 17.06 -16.12 9.35
N GLY A 230 16.16 -15.13 9.40
CA GLY A 230 16.20 -13.93 8.55
C GLY A 230 16.39 -14.21 7.07
N LYS A 231 15.70 -15.23 6.53
CA LYS A 231 15.94 -15.76 5.18
C LYS A 231 15.59 -14.79 4.04
N GLY A 232 14.76 -13.77 4.29
CA GLY A 232 14.29 -12.83 3.27
C GLY A 232 12.80 -12.95 2.94
N PHE A 233 12.38 -12.30 1.86
CA PHE A 233 10.97 -12.25 1.45
C PHE A 233 10.76 -12.88 0.07
N VAL A 234 9.51 -13.16 -0.25
CA VAL A 234 9.04 -13.41 -1.62
C VAL A 234 8.38 -12.15 -2.17
N VAL A 235 8.58 -11.85 -3.46
CA VAL A 235 7.98 -10.67 -4.10
C VAL A 235 6.56 -10.99 -4.53
N SER A 236 5.64 -10.08 -4.24
CA SER A 236 4.25 -10.15 -4.65
C SER A 236 3.78 -8.86 -5.30
N GLU A 237 2.71 -8.96 -6.07
CA GLU A 237 1.96 -7.83 -6.59
C GLU A 237 0.81 -7.49 -5.64
N ALA A 238 0.42 -6.23 -5.58
CA ALA A 238 -0.83 -5.81 -4.93
C ALA A 238 -1.22 -4.40 -5.33
N ALA A 239 -2.51 -4.11 -5.13
CA ALA A 239 -3.01 -2.76 -5.04
C ALA A 239 -3.92 -2.60 -3.82
N ALA A 240 -3.92 -1.40 -3.26
CA ALA A 240 -4.76 -1.00 -2.15
C ALA A 240 -5.30 0.41 -2.37
N ALA A 241 -6.51 0.69 -1.91
CA ALA A 241 -7.05 2.04 -1.91
C ALA A 241 -7.81 2.31 -0.60
N VAL A 242 -7.72 3.54 -0.14
CA VAL A 242 -8.53 4.05 0.98
C VAL A 242 -9.11 5.41 0.62
N THR A 243 -10.34 5.65 1.05
CA THR A 243 -10.96 6.98 1.00
C THR A 243 -10.96 7.55 2.41
N LEU A 244 -10.52 8.80 2.52
CA LEU A 244 -10.35 9.51 3.79
C LEU A 244 -11.20 10.78 3.78
N GLU A 245 -11.82 11.09 4.92
CA GLU A 245 -12.55 12.33 5.11
C GLU A 245 -12.45 12.82 6.55
N VAL A 246 -12.66 14.11 6.75
CA VAL A 246 -12.72 14.69 8.09
C VAL A 246 -14.12 14.44 8.65
N ASP A 247 -14.21 13.89 9.85
CA ASP A 247 -15.47 13.84 10.56
C ASP A 247 -15.83 15.23 11.09
N SER A 248 -16.99 15.72 10.66
CA SER A 248 -17.59 16.93 11.28
C SER A 248 -18.10 16.66 12.69
N GLU A 249 -18.56 15.43 12.94
CA GLU A 249 -18.97 14.91 14.23
C GLU A 249 -18.39 13.50 14.44
N PRO A 250 -18.17 13.06 15.70
CA PRO A 250 -17.65 11.73 15.97
C PRO A 250 -18.59 10.65 15.42
N GLN A 251 -18.23 10.06 14.32
CA GLN A 251 -18.97 8.94 13.72
C GLN A 251 -18.35 7.60 14.14
N THR A 252 -19.16 6.55 14.04
CA THR A 252 -18.67 5.18 14.12
C THR A 252 -17.74 4.87 12.96
N GLY A 253 -16.73 4.07 13.21
CA GLY A 253 -15.82 3.63 12.15
C GLY A 253 -14.35 3.67 12.56
N ILE A 254 -13.50 3.48 11.58
CA ILE A 254 -12.05 3.45 11.78
C ILE A 254 -11.47 4.84 11.57
N HIS A 255 -10.75 5.32 12.55
CA HIS A 255 -10.13 6.64 12.56
C HIS A 255 -8.60 6.55 12.57
N LEU A 256 -7.99 7.44 11.83
CA LEU A 256 -6.57 7.74 11.91
C LEU A 256 -6.36 8.78 13.01
N LEU A 257 -5.81 8.33 14.13
CA LEU A 257 -5.56 9.20 15.29
C LEU A 257 -4.31 10.03 15.09
N ARG A 258 -3.27 9.43 14.50
CA ARG A 258 -1.98 10.07 14.25
C ARG A 258 -1.24 9.38 13.12
N THR A 259 -0.47 10.17 12.40
CA THR A 259 0.51 9.68 11.41
C THR A 259 1.84 10.38 11.62
N GLY A 260 2.93 9.75 11.21
CA GLY A 260 4.25 10.36 11.36
C GLY A 260 5.27 9.75 10.43
N LEU A 261 6.30 10.54 10.16
CA LEU A 261 7.44 10.16 9.33
C LEU A 261 8.74 10.35 10.10
N ALA A 262 9.72 9.52 9.78
CA ALA A 262 11.11 9.68 10.15
C ALA A 262 12.00 9.25 8.98
N SER A 263 13.28 9.56 9.05
CA SER A 263 14.26 9.10 8.08
C SER A 263 15.49 8.56 8.79
N ASP A 264 15.91 7.38 8.33
CA ASP A 264 17.20 6.78 8.63
C ASP A 264 18.15 7.13 7.48
N GLY A 265 18.99 8.12 7.66
CA GLY A 265 19.90 8.62 6.63
C GLY A 265 21.22 7.85 6.57
N THR A 266 21.32 6.63 7.10
CA THR A 266 22.59 5.92 7.29
C THR A 266 23.08 5.17 6.05
N HIS A 267 22.18 4.58 5.28
CA HIS A 267 22.54 3.77 4.12
C HIS A 267 21.42 3.72 3.07
N LEU A 268 21.76 3.44 1.79
CA LEU A 268 20.77 3.38 0.70
C LEU A 268 19.76 2.23 0.83
N VAL A 269 20.18 1.10 1.38
CA VAL A 269 19.34 -0.11 1.46
C VAL A 269 19.35 -0.79 2.84
N ALA A 270 20.40 -0.63 3.63
CA ALA A 270 20.48 -1.21 4.97
C ALA A 270 19.77 -0.31 5.99
N THR A 271 19.20 -0.92 7.01
CA THR A 271 18.59 -0.25 8.16
C THR A 271 19.64 -0.04 9.25
N ASP A 272 19.59 1.08 9.95
CA ASP A 272 20.40 1.33 11.14
C ASP A 272 20.11 0.27 12.23
N PRO A 273 21.12 -0.53 12.64
CA PRO A 273 20.94 -1.55 13.68
C PRO A 273 20.45 -1.00 15.02
N SER A 274 20.75 0.26 15.34
CA SER A 274 20.25 0.92 16.55
C SER A 274 18.76 1.27 16.46
N ALA A 275 18.17 1.25 15.27
CA ALA A 275 16.81 1.71 14.97
C ALA A 275 16.52 3.13 15.50
N TYR A 276 17.52 4.01 15.54
CA TYR A 276 17.46 5.32 16.21
C TYR A 276 16.26 6.15 15.72
N ALA A 277 16.09 6.27 14.40
CA ALA A 277 15.00 7.06 13.83
C ALA A 277 13.62 6.49 14.20
N MET A 278 13.47 5.15 14.19
CA MET A 278 12.24 4.48 14.60
C MET A 278 11.97 4.69 16.10
N ARG A 279 12.95 4.50 16.96
CA ARG A 279 12.84 4.72 18.42
C ARG A 279 12.41 6.15 18.77
N ARG A 280 12.75 7.13 17.95
CA ARG A 280 12.28 8.51 18.11
C ARG A 280 10.88 8.75 17.55
N LEU A 281 10.47 7.98 16.54
CA LEU A 281 9.15 8.10 15.91
C LEU A 281 8.05 7.44 16.78
N LEU A 282 8.32 6.23 17.30
CA LEU A 282 7.35 5.42 18.03
C LEU A 282 6.61 6.20 19.15
N PRO A 283 7.30 6.84 20.13
CA PRO A 283 6.63 7.57 21.22
C PRO A 283 5.90 8.82 20.74
N ARG A 284 6.23 9.35 19.57
CA ARG A 284 5.53 10.49 18.97
C ARG A 284 4.23 10.06 18.28
N LEU A 285 4.17 8.83 17.80
CA LEU A 285 2.96 8.24 17.21
C LEU A 285 1.97 7.83 18.30
N HIS A 286 2.43 7.10 19.30
CA HIS A 286 1.63 6.62 20.41
C HIS A 286 2.47 6.65 21.68
N ALA A 287 1.96 7.33 22.72
CA ALA A 287 2.72 7.53 23.94
C ALA A 287 2.95 6.20 24.69
N PRO A 288 4.17 5.94 25.18
CA PRO A 288 4.42 4.78 26.04
C PRO A 288 3.52 4.79 27.27
N GLY A 289 3.07 3.60 27.71
CA GLY A 289 2.16 3.44 28.86
C GLY A 289 0.68 3.65 28.52
N VAL A 290 0.33 4.18 27.35
CA VAL A 290 -1.06 4.20 26.87
C VAL A 290 -1.40 2.83 26.28
N PRO A 291 -2.60 2.26 26.53
CA PRO A 291 -3.00 0.97 25.97
C PRO A 291 -2.85 0.94 24.43
N LEU A 292 -2.22 -0.13 23.93
CA LEU A 292 -2.04 -0.42 22.51
C LEU A 292 -2.49 -1.86 22.26
N GLY A 293 -3.40 -2.07 21.32
CA GLY A 293 -3.98 -3.37 21.04
C GLY A 293 -3.02 -4.29 20.30
N PHE A 294 -2.42 -3.81 19.20
CA PHE A 294 -1.47 -4.56 18.39
C PHE A 294 -0.57 -3.65 17.55
N VAL A 295 0.50 -4.22 17.03
CA VAL A 295 1.40 -3.56 16.07
C VAL A 295 1.45 -4.37 14.78
N HIS A 296 1.12 -3.75 13.67
CA HIS A 296 1.36 -4.28 12.32
C HIS A 296 2.71 -3.74 11.84
N ALA A 297 3.75 -4.51 12.04
CA ALA A 297 5.13 -4.14 11.75
C ALA A 297 5.45 -4.17 10.26
N HIS A 298 6.53 -3.51 9.87
CA HIS A 298 7.07 -3.62 8.52
C HIS A 298 7.54 -5.03 8.22
N ALA A 299 8.33 -5.60 9.06
CA ALA A 299 8.97 -6.92 9.05
C ALA A 299 8.86 -7.70 7.73
N THR A 300 10.00 -8.03 7.14
CA THR A 300 10.13 -8.58 5.78
C THR A 300 10.70 -10.00 5.72
N GLY A 301 10.92 -10.64 6.88
CA GLY A 301 11.60 -11.93 6.96
C GLY A 301 13.12 -11.82 6.80
N THR A 302 13.68 -10.62 6.92
CA THR A 302 15.13 -10.36 6.88
C THR A 302 15.70 -10.18 8.29
N GLY A 303 17.02 -10.23 8.43
CA GLY A 303 17.68 -9.97 9.72
C GLY A 303 17.36 -8.60 10.33
N HIS A 304 16.86 -7.66 9.56
CA HIS A 304 16.48 -6.33 10.03
C HIS A 304 15.20 -6.33 10.89
N ASP A 305 14.36 -7.34 10.78
CA ASP A 305 13.15 -7.49 11.57
C ASP A 305 13.41 -7.48 13.07
N ALA A 306 14.58 -8.00 13.48
CA ALA A 306 14.99 -8.02 14.90
C ALA A 306 15.15 -6.62 15.48
N TYR A 307 15.68 -5.68 14.73
CA TYR A 307 15.86 -4.28 15.16
C TYR A 307 14.53 -3.56 15.33
N GLU A 308 13.62 -3.77 14.38
CA GLU A 308 12.26 -3.24 14.45
C GLU A 308 11.51 -3.81 15.66
N LEU A 309 11.52 -5.14 15.82
CA LEU A 309 10.84 -5.81 16.91
C LEU A 309 11.37 -5.37 18.28
N GLN A 310 12.70 -5.22 18.41
CA GLN A 310 13.31 -4.74 19.64
C GLN A 310 12.89 -3.29 19.95
N ALA A 311 12.88 -2.40 18.97
CA ALA A 311 12.42 -1.03 19.14
C ALA A 311 10.95 -0.94 19.58
N ILE A 312 10.08 -1.79 19.01
CA ILE A 312 8.66 -1.89 19.38
C ILE A 312 8.53 -2.37 20.83
N ARG A 313 9.23 -3.46 21.20
CA ARG A 313 9.17 -4.05 22.55
C ARG A 313 9.71 -3.12 23.63
N ASP A 314 10.81 -2.43 23.35
CA ASP A 314 11.38 -1.45 24.27
C ASP A 314 10.44 -0.26 24.52
N THR A 315 9.62 0.08 23.52
CA THR A 315 8.71 1.23 23.61
C THR A 315 7.37 0.87 24.25
N TYR A 316 6.79 -0.28 23.90
CA TYR A 316 5.40 -0.63 24.25
C TYR A 316 5.26 -1.89 25.11
N GLY A 317 6.36 -2.59 25.40
CA GLY A 317 6.34 -3.85 26.15
C GLY A 317 6.39 -5.08 25.25
N ALA A 318 6.85 -6.20 25.81
CA ALA A 318 7.04 -7.45 25.09
C ALA A 318 5.73 -8.23 24.88
N ASP A 319 4.69 -7.91 25.63
CA ASP A 319 3.37 -8.58 25.66
C ASP A 319 2.47 -8.17 24.49
N LYS A 320 2.82 -7.13 23.75
CA LYS A 320 1.98 -6.63 22.65
C LYS A 320 2.04 -7.58 21.45
N PRO A 321 0.87 -7.96 20.88
CA PRO A 321 0.83 -8.69 19.62
C PRO A 321 1.49 -7.88 18.50
N VAL A 322 2.48 -8.49 17.83
CA VAL A 322 3.19 -7.92 16.69
C VAL A 322 3.09 -8.91 15.53
N PHE A 323 2.64 -8.46 14.38
CA PHE A 323 2.55 -9.29 13.17
C PHE A 323 2.92 -8.51 11.90
N SER A 324 3.15 -9.23 10.81
CA SER A 324 3.28 -8.67 9.47
C SER A 324 2.48 -9.50 8.47
N HIS A 325 1.67 -8.82 7.64
CA HIS A 325 0.90 -9.47 6.56
C HIS A 325 1.77 -10.17 5.53
N LYS A 326 3.07 -9.82 5.48
CA LYS A 326 4.02 -10.41 4.53
C LYS A 326 4.23 -11.90 4.77
N TYR A 327 3.88 -12.39 5.95
CA TYR A 327 3.78 -13.84 6.22
C TYR A 327 2.83 -14.53 5.24
N TYR A 328 1.72 -13.89 4.90
CA TYR A 328 0.67 -14.46 4.03
C TYR A 328 0.83 -14.00 2.57
N LEU A 329 1.03 -12.71 2.36
CA LEU A 329 0.97 -12.07 1.04
C LEU A 329 2.34 -11.96 0.36
N GLY A 330 3.45 -12.26 1.05
CA GLY A 330 4.77 -11.86 0.59
C GLY A 330 4.94 -10.33 0.63
N HIS A 331 6.01 -9.82 0.03
CA HIS A 331 6.32 -8.38 0.02
C HIS A 331 5.78 -7.70 -1.23
N THR A 332 4.77 -6.86 -1.08
CA THR A 332 4.07 -6.14 -2.15
C THR A 332 4.67 -4.75 -2.45
N MET A 333 5.96 -4.59 -2.15
CA MET A 333 6.79 -3.41 -2.48
C MET A 333 6.13 -2.06 -2.16
N GLY A 334 5.93 -1.20 -3.14
CA GLY A 334 5.35 0.14 -2.95
C GLY A 334 3.91 0.15 -2.44
N ALA A 335 3.17 -0.94 -2.65
CA ALA A 335 1.82 -1.10 -2.11
C ALA A 335 1.80 -1.58 -0.64
N ALA A 336 2.91 -2.17 -0.14
CA ALA A 336 2.95 -2.91 1.12
C ALA A 336 2.41 -2.12 2.33
N SER A 337 2.78 -0.86 2.47
CA SER A 337 2.37 -0.08 3.64
C SER A 337 0.89 0.33 3.61
N LEU A 338 0.29 0.53 2.43
CA LEU A 338 -1.16 0.77 2.36
C LEU A 338 -1.94 -0.54 2.56
N VAL A 339 -1.42 -1.68 2.07
CA VAL A 339 -1.94 -3.03 2.38
C VAL A 339 -1.94 -3.26 3.90
N SER A 340 -0.84 -2.92 4.60
CA SER A 340 -0.78 -2.99 6.07
C SER A 340 -1.89 -2.16 6.72
N LEU A 341 -2.09 -0.93 6.28
CA LEU A 341 -3.11 -0.04 6.85
C LEU A 341 -4.53 -0.62 6.66
N VAL A 342 -4.84 -1.09 5.44
CA VAL A 342 -6.16 -1.68 5.12
C VAL A 342 -6.41 -2.92 5.97
N LEU A 343 -5.42 -3.81 6.10
CA LEU A 343 -5.55 -5.00 6.94
C LEU A 343 -5.66 -4.65 8.43
N SER A 344 -4.91 -3.66 8.92
CA SER A 344 -5.06 -3.18 10.31
C SER A 344 -6.46 -2.62 10.57
N ALA A 345 -7.00 -1.83 9.64
CA ALA A 345 -8.37 -1.34 9.72
C ALA A 345 -9.39 -2.50 9.71
N HIS A 346 -9.10 -3.55 8.95
CA HIS A 346 -9.95 -4.75 8.90
C HIS A 346 -9.88 -5.57 10.19
N CYS A 347 -8.70 -5.70 10.82
CA CYS A 347 -8.56 -6.31 12.15
C CYS A 347 -9.45 -5.63 13.19
N HIS A 348 -9.51 -4.30 13.19
CA HIS A 348 -10.43 -3.55 14.06
C HIS A 348 -11.91 -3.88 13.77
N ARG A 349 -12.30 -4.00 12.49
CA ARG A 349 -13.69 -4.36 12.13
C ARG A 349 -14.08 -5.78 12.56
N MET A 350 -13.13 -6.69 12.49
CA MET A 350 -13.36 -8.12 12.78
C MET A 350 -13.11 -8.48 14.25
N GLY A 351 -12.41 -7.63 15.02
CA GLY A 351 -11.94 -7.98 16.38
C GLY A 351 -10.93 -9.13 16.40
N LEU A 352 -10.27 -9.39 15.29
CA LEU A 352 -9.36 -10.52 15.09
C LEU A 352 -8.10 -10.10 14.35
N LEU A 353 -6.96 -10.68 14.73
CA LEU A 353 -5.71 -10.62 13.97
C LEU A 353 -5.68 -11.70 12.87
N PRO A 354 -4.78 -11.64 11.90
CA PRO A 354 -4.66 -12.61 10.80
C PRO A 354 -4.55 -14.07 11.27
N ASP A 355 -3.85 -14.33 12.36
CA ASP A 355 -3.69 -15.68 12.96
C ASP A 355 -4.90 -16.17 13.77
N GLY A 356 -5.90 -15.33 13.98
CA GLY A 356 -7.09 -15.63 14.77
C GLY A 356 -7.05 -15.16 16.22
N THR A 357 -5.96 -14.60 16.66
CA THR A 357 -5.88 -13.96 17.97
C THR A 357 -6.93 -12.86 18.07
N ARG A 358 -7.70 -12.85 19.15
CA ARG A 358 -8.66 -11.76 19.41
C ARG A 358 -7.92 -10.47 19.73
N CYS A 359 -8.40 -9.37 19.21
CA CYS A 359 -7.95 -8.03 19.58
C CYS A 359 -9.14 -7.19 20.03
N ASP A 360 -8.87 -6.24 20.92
CA ASP A 360 -9.87 -5.24 21.29
C ASP A 360 -10.01 -4.21 20.17
N PRO A 361 -11.17 -4.13 19.48
CA PRO A 361 -11.36 -3.16 18.40
C PRO A 361 -11.24 -1.71 18.86
N ALA A 362 -11.53 -1.43 20.13
CA ALA A 362 -11.50 -0.08 20.70
C ALA A 362 -10.08 0.34 21.11
N ALA A 363 -9.17 -0.61 21.35
CA ALA A 363 -7.78 -0.27 21.65
C ALA A 363 -7.06 0.22 20.38
N PRO A 364 -6.29 1.31 20.43
CA PRO A 364 -5.52 1.78 19.28
C PRO A 364 -4.58 0.71 18.75
N SER A 365 -4.29 0.74 17.46
CA SER A 365 -3.23 -0.07 16.85
C SER A 365 -2.21 0.80 16.12
N LEU A 366 -1.01 0.28 15.94
CA LEU A 366 0.08 0.95 15.24
C LEU A 366 0.43 0.16 13.98
N THR A 367 0.45 0.83 12.84
CA THR A 367 0.94 0.29 11.56
C THR A 367 2.24 0.98 11.19
N LEU A 368 3.28 0.21 10.88
CA LEU A 368 4.62 0.69 10.57
C LEU A 368 5.06 0.28 9.17
N ALA A 369 5.91 1.10 8.57
CA ALA A 369 6.58 0.79 7.32
C ALA A 369 7.99 1.37 7.31
N GLN A 370 8.90 0.62 6.68
CA GLN A 370 10.24 1.05 6.36
C GLN A 370 10.48 0.88 4.86
N GLY A 371 11.28 1.73 4.25
CA GLY A 371 11.60 1.68 2.83
C GLY A 371 13.08 1.94 2.59
N PHE A 372 13.61 1.37 1.52
CA PHE A 372 14.96 1.70 1.06
C PHE A 372 15.11 3.22 0.92
N GLY A 373 16.31 3.73 1.17
CA GLY A 373 16.57 5.17 1.29
C GLY A 373 16.26 5.73 2.68
N GLY A 374 15.98 4.86 3.67
CA GLY A 374 15.78 5.25 5.06
C GLY A 374 14.39 5.78 5.40
N HIS A 375 13.42 5.63 4.52
CA HIS A 375 12.05 6.08 4.77
C HIS A 375 11.38 5.26 5.88
N ILE A 376 10.87 5.92 6.92
CA ILE A 376 10.10 5.31 8.01
C ILE A 376 8.78 6.06 8.13
N ALA A 377 7.67 5.32 8.14
CA ALA A 377 6.33 5.86 8.27
C ALA A 377 5.50 5.05 9.26
N GLY A 378 4.60 5.71 9.98
CA GLY A 378 3.68 5.05 10.88
C GLY A 378 2.33 5.74 10.95
N ALA A 379 1.30 4.95 11.27
CA ALA A 379 -0.07 5.41 11.47
C ALA A 379 -0.69 4.70 12.66
N VAL A 380 -1.43 5.45 13.47
CA VAL A 380 -2.22 4.94 14.60
C VAL A 380 -3.68 4.95 14.21
N LEU A 381 -4.32 3.78 14.32
CA LEU A 381 -5.73 3.58 14.03
C LEU A 381 -6.49 3.24 15.31
N GLN A 382 -7.78 3.55 15.31
CA GLN A 382 -8.71 3.15 16.36
C GLN A 382 -10.10 2.97 15.77
N SER A 383 -10.83 1.94 16.20
CA SER A 383 -12.26 1.87 15.97
C SER A 383 -13.01 2.68 17.01
N ARG A 384 -13.95 3.50 16.57
CA ARG A 384 -14.91 4.20 17.45
C ARG A 384 -16.28 3.58 17.23
N THR A 385 -16.91 3.20 18.31
CA THR A 385 -18.33 2.83 18.36
C THR A 385 -19.16 4.08 18.61
N ALA A 386 -20.45 4.04 18.25
CA ALA A 386 -21.36 5.10 18.69
C ALA A 386 -21.36 5.20 20.22
N PRO A 387 -21.46 6.40 20.78
CA PRO A 387 -21.57 6.60 22.21
C PRO A 387 -22.81 5.93 22.81
#